data_84bae0ccb67700b124e3f161cc9fb666
#
_entry.id   84bae0ccb67700b124e3f161cc9fb666
#
_cell.length_a   1.000
_cell.length_b   1.000
_cell.length_c   1.000
_cell.angle_alpha   90.00
_cell.angle_beta   90.00
_cell.angle_gamma   90.00
#
_symmetry.space_group_name_H-M   'P 1'
#
loop_
_entity.id
_entity.type
_entity.pdbx_description
1 polymer ?
#
loop_
_entity_poly.entity_id
_entity_poly.type
_entity_poly.pdbx_seq_one_letter_code
_entity_poly.pdbx_strand_id
1 'polypeptide(L)'
;MRKSLCSVSIVLGVAFGYFLLSSLALSEPLSYAIAYDPTIKGKGKDGECLDYAIAVSSKLAANGLHGQLIFYRWHIRNTPITGSHVFVRYRLPDDSEWIVDNEIPSPRKVPKEASPMQLVFLLSGDPSAPVDVELQDGLNHLSYF
;
A
#
# COMPACT_ATOMS: atom_id res chain seq x y z
N MET A 1 15.42 -33.64 42.62
CA MET A 1 14.35 -32.91 41.99
C MET A 1 14.92 -31.82 41.05
N ARG A 2 15.30 -32.19 39.82
CA ARG A 2 15.81 -31.24 38.77
C ARG A 2 15.56 -31.83 37.39
N LYS A 3 14.29 -31.90 36.97
CA LYS A 3 13.91 -32.35 35.60
C LYS A 3 12.62 -31.69 35.07
N SER A 4 12.33 -30.43 35.40
CA SER A 4 11.05 -29.84 34.91
C SER A 4 11.18 -28.47 34.24
N LEU A 5 12.36 -27.88 34.09
CA LEU A 5 12.50 -26.52 33.55
C LEU A 5 12.86 -26.46 32.04
N CYS A 6 13.36 -27.54 31.45
CA CYS A 6 13.81 -27.55 30.06
C CYS A 6 12.65 -27.70 29.05
N SER A 7 11.56 -28.39 29.44
CA SER A 7 10.45 -28.67 28.51
C SER A 7 9.54 -27.46 28.23
N VAL A 8 9.42 -26.55 29.21
CA VAL A 8 8.54 -25.38 29.07
C VAL A 8 9.12 -24.33 28.10
N SER A 9 10.44 -24.15 28.11
CA SER A 9 11.11 -23.17 27.26
C SER A 9 11.08 -23.56 25.78
N ILE A 10 11.16 -24.83 25.45
CA ILE A 10 11.11 -25.30 24.05
C ILE A 10 9.70 -25.16 23.49
N VAL A 11 8.68 -25.47 24.29
CA VAL A 11 7.27 -25.35 23.85
C VAL A 11 6.89 -23.88 23.61
N LEU A 12 7.34 -22.95 24.47
CA LEU A 12 7.11 -21.51 24.26
C LEU A 12 7.82 -20.99 23.01
N GLY A 13 9.05 -21.40 22.75
CA GLY A 13 9.80 -20.97 21.56
C GLY A 13 9.18 -21.45 20.26
N VAL A 14 8.69 -22.69 20.22
CA VAL A 14 8.01 -23.25 19.04
C VAL A 14 6.65 -22.57 18.81
N ALA A 15 5.86 -22.34 19.86
CA ALA A 15 4.57 -21.66 19.75
C ALA A 15 4.74 -20.21 19.26
N PHE A 16 5.75 -19.49 19.74
CA PHE A 16 6.04 -18.13 19.31
C PHE A 16 6.55 -18.08 17.87
N GLY A 17 7.36 -19.04 17.46
CA GLY A 17 7.83 -19.17 16.07
C GLY A 17 6.71 -19.47 15.09
N TYR A 18 5.75 -20.35 15.45
CA TYR A 18 4.57 -20.64 14.64
C TYR A 18 3.63 -19.43 14.53
N PHE A 19 3.49 -18.63 15.59
CA PHE A 19 2.66 -17.43 15.56
C PHE A 19 3.23 -16.35 14.65
N LEU A 20 4.55 -16.15 14.66
CA LEU A 20 5.21 -15.20 13.74
C LEU A 20 5.14 -15.66 12.28
N LEU A 21 5.36 -16.94 12.01
CA LEU A 21 5.29 -17.50 10.66
C LEU A 21 3.86 -17.46 10.09
N SER A 22 2.85 -17.70 10.91
CA SER A 22 1.46 -17.61 10.47
C SER A 22 1.00 -16.18 10.20
N SER A 23 1.53 -15.18 10.93
CA SER A 23 1.21 -13.77 10.66
C SER A 23 1.85 -13.25 9.37
N LEU A 24 3.04 -13.71 9.01
CA LEU A 24 3.72 -13.37 7.76
C LEU A 24 3.02 -13.97 6.52
N ALA A 25 2.53 -15.21 6.63
CA ALA A 25 1.86 -15.90 5.53
C ALA A 25 0.46 -15.35 5.20
N LEU A 26 -0.15 -14.58 6.11
CA LEU A 26 -1.51 -14.04 5.94
C LEU A 26 -1.54 -12.59 5.42
N SER A 27 -0.42 -11.89 5.42
CA SER A 27 -0.39 -10.45 5.09
C SER A 27 -0.53 -10.17 3.59
N GLU A 28 0.19 -10.89 2.73
CA GLU A 28 0.03 -10.77 1.27
C GLU A 28 -1.39 -11.10 0.80
N PRO A 29 -1.98 -12.27 1.17
CA PRO A 29 -3.35 -12.58 0.82
C PRO A 29 -4.35 -11.51 1.26
N LEU A 30 -4.14 -10.87 2.43
CA LEU A 30 -5.01 -9.82 2.92
C LEU A 30 -4.97 -8.57 2.02
N SER A 31 -3.79 -8.13 1.59
CA SER A 31 -3.67 -6.96 0.70
C SER A 31 -4.35 -7.19 -0.64
N TYR A 32 -4.22 -8.39 -1.22
CA TYR A 32 -4.94 -8.77 -2.43
C TYR A 32 -6.46 -8.84 -2.19
N ALA A 33 -6.90 -9.43 -1.09
CA ALA A 33 -8.31 -9.50 -0.75
C ALA A 33 -8.93 -8.10 -0.62
N ILE A 34 -8.22 -7.14 -0.03
CA ILE A 34 -8.68 -5.75 0.06
C ILE A 34 -8.73 -5.10 -1.32
N ALA A 35 -7.66 -5.18 -2.12
CA ALA A 35 -7.60 -4.55 -3.44
C ALA A 35 -8.65 -5.11 -4.41
N TYR A 36 -9.03 -6.37 -4.26
CA TYR A 36 -10.04 -7.03 -5.09
C TYR A 36 -11.43 -7.11 -4.45
N ASP A 37 -11.64 -6.47 -3.30
CA ASP A 37 -12.95 -6.42 -2.65
C ASP A 37 -13.99 -5.80 -3.60
N PRO A 38 -15.06 -6.53 -3.97
CA PRO A 38 -16.07 -6.04 -4.91
C PRO A 38 -16.90 -4.89 -4.36
N THR A 39 -16.84 -4.61 -3.05
CA THR A 39 -17.55 -3.49 -2.43
C THR A 39 -16.81 -2.17 -2.59
N ILE A 40 -15.52 -2.20 -2.94
CA ILE A 40 -14.73 -0.99 -3.22
C ILE A 40 -15.05 -0.51 -4.63
N LYS A 41 -15.67 0.68 -4.69
CA LYS A 41 -16.00 1.36 -5.95
C LYS A 41 -14.79 2.10 -6.51
N GLY A 42 -14.88 2.57 -7.75
CA GLY A 42 -13.85 3.41 -8.38
C GLY A 42 -12.75 2.65 -9.10
N LYS A 43 -12.72 1.32 -9.00
CA LYS A 43 -11.72 0.48 -9.66
C LYS A 43 -11.83 0.59 -11.19
N GLY A 44 -10.73 1.01 -11.85
CA GLY A 44 -10.68 1.18 -13.29
C GLY A 44 -11.56 2.31 -13.84
N LYS A 45 -11.95 3.27 -13.02
CA LYS A 45 -12.81 4.37 -13.42
C LYS A 45 -12.11 5.71 -13.29
N ASP A 46 -12.12 6.45 -14.38
CA ASP A 46 -11.60 7.82 -14.42
C ASP A 46 -12.34 8.71 -13.42
N GLY A 47 -11.59 9.55 -12.70
CA GLY A 47 -12.13 10.51 -11.74
C GLY A 47 -12.54 9.93 -10.38
N GLU A 48 -12.55 8.62 -10.21
CA GLU A 48 -12.90 7.97 -8.92
C GLU A 48 -11.65 7.52 -8.11
N CYS A 49 -10.45 8.02 -8.43
CA CYS A 49 -9.20 7.63 -7.76
C CYS A 49 -9.22 7.95 -6.26
N LEU A 50 -9.80 9.08 -5.86
CA LEU A 50 -9.87 9.48 -4.45
C LEU A 50 -10.82 8.57 -3.66
N ASP A 51 -12.01 8.33 -4.16
CA ASP A 51 -12.99 7.47 -3.50
C ASP A 51 -12.46 6.05 -3.34
N TYR A 52 -11.78 5.53 -4.36
CA TYR A 52 -11.09 4.24 -4.31
C TYR A 52 -10.00 4.23 -3.24
N ALA A 53 -9.11 5.23 -3.24
CA ALA A 53 -7.99 5.31 -2.31
C ALA A 53 -8.46 5.41 -0.85
N ILE A 54 -9.51 6.21 -0.57
CA ILE A 54 -10.13 6.31 0.76
C ILE A 54 -10.72 4.96 1.19
N ALA A 55 -11.46 4.29 0.31
CA ALA A 55 -12.09 3.02 0.64
C ALA A 55 -11.05 1.93 0.92
N VAL A 56 -9.99 1.83 0.10
CA VAL A 56 -8.88 0.91 0.32
C VAL A 56 -8.17 1.23 1.64
N SER A 57 -7.83 2.50 1.90
CA SER A 57 -7.14 2.92 3.11
C SER A 57 -7.95 2.58 4.36
N SER A 58 -9.27 2.81 4.33
CA SER A 58 -10.19 2.46 5.42
C SER A 58 -10.24 0.95 5.69
N LYS A 59 -10.24 0.13 4.62
CA LYS A 59 -10.20 -1.33 4.76
C LYS A 59 -8.86 -1.84 5.29
N LEU A 60 -7.75 -1.24 4.85
CA LEU A 60 -6.43 -1.51 5.40
C LEU A 60 -6.40 -1.22 6.90
N ALA A 61 -6.86 -0.05 7.32
CA ALA A 61 -6.92 0.35 8.72
C ALA A 61 -7.78 -0.59 9.57
N ALA A 62 -8.94 -1.02 9.07
CA ALA A 62 -9.81 -1.98 9.75
C ALA A 62 -9.14 -3.36 9.95
N ASN A 63 -8.08 -3.67 9.21
CA ASN A 63 -7.28 -4.89 9.33
C ASN A 63 -5.90 -4.65 9.97
N GLY A 64 -5.71 -3.49 10.63
CA GLY A 64 -4.46 -3.17 11.33
C GLY A 64 -3.29 -2.77 10.42
N LEU A 65 -3.55 -2.46 9.15
CA LEU A 65 -2.58 -1.94 8.21
C LEU A 65 -2.82 -0.44 7.99
N HIS A 66 -1.73 0.33 7.92
CA HIS A 66 -1.82 1.78 7.68
C HIS A 66 -1.59 2.09 6.21
N GLY A 67 -2.59 2.72 5.58
CA GLY A 67 -2.49 3.26 4.22
C GLY A 67 -2.12 4.75 4.25
N GLN A 68 -1.12 5.13 3.48
CA GLN A 68 -0.76 6.52 3.20
C GLN A 68 -1.28 6.90 1.83
N LEU A 69 -2.04 7.98 1.73
CA LEU A 69 -2.48 8.54 0.45
C LEU A 69 -1.35 9.38 -0.16
N ILE A 70 -1.00 9.10 -1.41
CA ILE A 70 -0.01 9.87 -2.16
C ILE A 70 -0.72 10.61 -3.28
N PHE A 71 -0.79 11.94 -3.16
CA PHE A 71 -1.41 12.83 -4.13
C PHE A 71 -0.37 13.45 -5.05
N TYR A 72 -0.64 13.49 -6.35
CA TYR A 72 0.20 14.19 -7.29
C TYR A 72 -0.62 14.82 -8.41
N ARG A 73 -0.04 15.89 -9.00
CA ARG A 73 -0.50 16.48 -10.26
C ARG A 73 0.47 16.13 -11.36
N TRP A 74 -0.04 16.08 -12.55
CA TRP A 74 0.78 15.89 -13.73
C TRP A 74 0.31 16.83 -14.84
N HIS A 75 1.22 17.23 -15.72
CA HIS A 75 0.89 17.94 -16.94
C HIS A 75 1.78 17.46 -18.09
N ILE A 76 1.23 17.41 -19.30
CA ILE A 76 1.98 17.08 -20.51
C ILE A 76 2.67 18.35 -21.00
N ARG A 77 4.00 18.32 -21.10
CA ARG A 77 4.80 19.45 -21.52
C ARG A 77 4.31 20.05 -22.84
N ASN A 78 4.29 21.38 -22.90
CA ASN A 78 3.88 22.13 -24.08
C ASN A 78 2.43 21.93 -24.52
N THR A 79 1.55 21.45 -23.61
CA THR A 79 0.11 21.32 -23.84
C THR A 79 -0.68 21.86 -22.63
N PRO A 80 -1.95 22.20 -22.80
CA PRO A 80 -2.81 22.55 -21.66
C PRO A 80 -3.32 21.31 -20.89
N ILE A 81 -2.90 20.10 -21.26
CA ILE A 81 -3.42 18.86 -20.67
C ILE A 81 -2.76 18.64 -19.32
N THR A 82 -3.58 18.59 -18.28
CA THR A 82 -3.17 18.37 -16.88
C THR A 82 -4.17 17.46 -16.20
N GLY A 83 -3.74 16.82 -15.13
CA GLY A 83 -4.58 16.00 -14.27
C GLY A 83 -4.03 15.89 -12.85
N SER A 84 -4.79 15.26 -12.00
CA SER A 84 -4.36 14.90 -10.65
C SER A 84 -4.75 13.45 -10.39
N HIS A 85 -3.97 12.81 -9.53
CA HIS A 85 -4.20 11.43 -9.19
C HIS A 85 -3.83 11.15 -7.74
N VAL A 86 -4.34 10.06 -7.17
CA VAL A 86 -4.02 9.59 -5.84
C VAL A 86 -3.96 8.07 -5.82
N PHE A 87 -2.97 7.53 -5.12
CA PHE A 87 -2.83 6.11 -4.86
C PHE A 87 -2.52 5.85 -3.38
N VAL A 88 -2.61 4.59 -2.95
CA VAL A 88 -2.36 4.17 -1.57
C VAL A 88 -1.02 3.45 -1.48
N ARG A 89 -0.14 3.92 -0.58
CA ARG A 89 1.06 3.22 -0.13
C ARG A 89 0.77 2.60 1.23
N TYR A 90 1.22 1.38 1.47
CA TYR A 90 1.06 0.70 2.76
C TYR A 90 2.23 -0.26 3.01
N ARG A 91 2.39 -0.63 4.29
CA ARG A 91 3.44 -1.55 4.73
C ARG A 91 2.81 -2.79 5.34
N LEU A 92 3.34 -3.95 4.98
CA LEU A 92 2.95 -5.23 5.56
C LEU A 92 3.75 -5.55 6.83
N PRO A 93 3.31 -6.51 7.66
CA PRO A 93 4.02 -6.90 8.89
C PRO A 93 5.45 -7.45 8.66
N ASP A 94 5.77 -7.92 7.46
CA ASP A 94 7.11 -8.34 7.05
C ASP A 94 8.03 -7.16 6.66
N ASP A 95 7.55 -5.93 6.90
CA ASP A 95 8.23 -4.68 6.56
C ASP A 95 8.38 -4.44 5.03
N SER A 96 7.71 -5.21 4.21
CA SER A 96 7.63 -4.94 2.77
C SER A 96 6.65 -3.80 2.48
N GLU A 97 7.00 -2.97 1.49
CA GLU A 97 6.17 -1.84 1.06
C GLU A 97 5.44 -2.16 -0.24
N TRP A 98 4.21 -1.69 -0.30
CA TRP A 98 3.29 -1.96 -1.40
C TRP A 98 2.52 -0.71 -1.78
N ILE A 99 2.09 -0.67 -3.03
CA ILE A 99 1.15 0.34 -3.53
C ILE A 99 -0.04 -0.32 -4.20
N VAL A 100 -1.15 0.38 -4.19
CA VAL A 100 -2.37 0.02 -4.92
C VAL A 100 -3.01 1.29 -5.49
N ASP A 101 -3.54 1.16 -6.67
CA ASP A 101 -4.05 2.24 -7.49
C ASP A 101 -5.36 1.81 -8.14
N ASN A 102 -6.29 2.75 -8.42
CA ASN A 102 -7.56 2.41 -9.03
C ASN A 102 -7.43 2.01 -10.51
N GLU A 103 -6.44 2.57 -11.23
CA GLU A 103 -6.17 2.23 -12.63
C GLU A 103 -5.41 0.90 -12.74
N ILE A 104 -4.54 0.63 -11.77
CA ILE A 104 -3.77 -0.61 -11.67
C ILE A 104 -4.15 -1.33 -10.38
N PRO A 105 -5.29 -2.02 -10.38
CA PRO A 105 -5.90 -2.52 -9.15
C PRO A 105 -5.16 -3.71 -8.51
N SER A 106 -4.07 -4.18 -9.11
CA SER A 106 -3.23 -5.22 -8.52
C SER A 106 -2.22 -4.60 -7.57
N PRO A 107 -2.15 -4.99 -6.29
CA PRO A 107 -1.12 -4.53 -5.40
C PRO A 107 0.27 -4.81 -5.96
N ARG A 108 1.17 -3.84 -5.86
CA ARG A 108 2.55 -3.95 -6.33
C ARG A 108 3.52 -3.75 -5.19
N LYS A 109 4.46 -4.68 -5.05
CA LYS A 109 5.59 -4.52 -4.15
C LYS A 109 6.53 -3.45 -4.71
N VAL A 110 6.99 -2.55 -3.83
CA VAL A 110 7.87 -1.44 -4.20
C VAL A 110 9.16 -1.48 -3.36
N PRO A 111 10.24 -0.81 -3.81
CA PRO A 111 11.45 -0.70 -3.01
C PRO A 111 11.14 -0.06 -1.66
N LYS A 112 11.75 -0.61 -0.62
CA LYS A 112 11.65 -0.06 0.73
C LYS A 112 12.16 1.38 0.73
N GLU A 113 11.40 2.25 1.39
CA GLU A 113 11.73 3.68 1.50
C GLU A 113 11.80 4.44 0.15
N ALA A 114 11.15 3.90 -0.89
CA ALA A 114 10.99 4.65 -2.14
C ALA A 114 10.31 6.00 -1.85
N SER A 115 10.88 7.09 -2.39
CA SER A 115 10.24 8.39 -2.26
C SER A 115 8.90 8.44 -3.00
N PRO A 116 7.94 9.29 -2.59
CA PRO A 116 6.66 9.43 -3.30
C PRO A 116 6.84 9.68 -4.80
N MET A 117 7.82 10.48 -5.19
CA MET A 117 8.12 10.75 -6.60
C MET A 117 8.58 9.49 -7.35
N GLN A 118 9.42 8.66 -6.73
CA GLN A 118 9.82 7.37 -7.32
C GLN A 118 8.62 6.44 -7.51
N LEU A 119 7.66 6.44 -6.57
CA LEU A 119 6.43 5.64 -6.68
C LEU A 119 5.55 6.12 -7.84
N VAL A 120 5.42 7.43 -8.03
CA VAL A 120 4.69 8.00 -9.18
C VAL A 120 5.32 7.54 -10.50
N PHE A 121 6.64 7.58 -10.64
CA PHE A 121 7.32 7.08 -11.84
C PHE A 121 7.14 5.57 -12.05
N LEU A 122 7.09 4.78 -10.98
CA LEU A 122 6.78 3.34 -11.07
C LEU A 122 5.36 3.06 -11.56
N LEU A 123 4.40 3.95 -11.26
CA LEU A 123 3.02 3.83 -11.73
C LEU A 123 2.87 4.29 -13.17
N SER A 124 3.49 5.42 -13.55
CA SER A 124 3.41 5.98 -14.91
C SER A 124 4.08 5.12 -15.97
N GLY A 125 4.98 4.21 -15.57
CA GLY A 125 5.60 3.21 -16.46
C GLY A 125 6.65 3.73 -17.43
N ASP A 126 6.74 5.04 -17.65
CA ASP A 126 7.72 5.64 -18.57
C ASP A 126 8.32 6.93 -17.99
N PRO A 127 9.55 6.87 -17.44
CA PRO A 127 10.24 8.06 -16.94
C PRO A 127 10.67 9.04 -18.05
N SER A 128 10.60 8.64 -19.31
CA SER A 128 10.91 9.50 -20.47
C SER A 128 9.69 10.22 -21.04
N ALA A 129 8.48 9.91 -20.55
CA ALA A 129 7.28 10.59 -20.98
C ALA A 129 7.42 12.11 -20.77
N PRO A 130 6.96 12.95 -21.73
CA PRO A 130 7.05 14.41 -21.62
C PRO A 130 6.03 14.96 -20.61
N VAL A 131 6.06 14.41 -19.40
CA VAL A 131 5.14 14.73 -18.32
C VAL A 131 5.93 15.30 -17.16
N ASP A 132 5.53 16.46 -16.68
CA ASP A 132 6.02 17.01 -15.42
C ASP A 132 5.07 16.60 -14.30
N VAL A 133 5.63 16.21 -13.15
CA VAL A 133 4.90 15.72 -11.99
C VAL A 133 5.22 16.57 -10.78
N GLU A 134 4.19 16.98 -10.04
CA GLU A 134 4.28 17.73 -8.79
C GLU A 134 3.55 16.97 -7.68
N LEU A 135 4.24 16.71 -6.57
CA LEU A 135 3.62 16.15 -5.38
C LEU A 135 2.79 17.21 -4.66
N GLN A 136 1.61 16.83 -4.19
CA GLN A 136 0.75 17.69 -3.38
C GLN A 136 1.03 17.46 -1.89
N ASP A 137 2.18 17.92 -1.40
CA ASP A 137 2.66 17.63 -0.03
C ASP A 137 1.68 18.04 1.06
N GLY A 138 0.89 19.09 0.86
CA GLY A 138 -0.14 19.52 1.83
C GLY A 138 -1.26 18.50 2.04
N LEU A 139 -1.47 17.56 1.12
CA LEU A 139 -2.46 16.49 1.20
C LEU A 139 -1.85 15.14 1.63
N ASN A 140 -0.53 14.98 1.45
CA ASN A 140 0.17 13.74 1.78
C ASN A 140 0.28 13.48 3.30
N HIS A 141 -0.13 14.43 4.15
CA HIS A 141 -0.22 14.29 5.61
C HIS A 141 -1.58 13.78 6.10
N LEU A 142 -2.55 13.57 5.21
CA LEU A 142 -3.82 12.96 5.57
C LEU A 142 -3.62 11.46 5.75
N SER A 143 -3.08 11.06 6.88
CA SER A 143 -3.20 9.68 7.36
C SER A 143 -4.63 9.50 7.84
N TYR A 144 -5.46 8.83 7.06
CA TYR A 144 -6.76 8.38 7.52
C TYR A 144 -6.56 7.21 8.49
N PHE A 145 -6.98 7.46 9.73
CA PHE A 145 -6.99 6.48 10.82
C PHE A 145 -8.17 5.52 10.67
#